data_a3580ee88b4b335b0a6dab1d132cd404
#
_entry.id   a3580ee88b4b335b0a6dab1d132cd404
#
_cell.length_a   1.000
_cell.length_b   1.000
_cell.length_c   1.000
_cell.angle_alpha   90.00
_cell.angle_beta   90.00
_cell.angle_gamma   90.00
#
_symmetry.space_group_name_H-M   'P 1'
#
loop_
_entity.id
_entity.type
_entity.pdbx_description
1 polymer ?
#
loop_
_entity_poly.entity_id
_entity_poly.type
_entity_poly.pdbx_seq_one_letter_code
_entity_poly.pdbx_strand_id
1 'polypeptide(L)'
;VGRPNVGKSTLLNRLVGEKMAIVSRRPQTTRTRITGIKHLPHAQVVFVDTPGLHEGTGRLGELMVRTAERALQDVDLVCLVLEATEKPERLDRAIFERLKGARVPVYAVLNKIDLVAPKSKLLALISACRAAFAFKEIVPVSAESGENCERLLALIVAAMPQRPPHFPRESLTDQPETFWVAETIREKIFRLTNQEVPYACAVRVAEISERKRPECLYIRASIFVERDSQKGILIGKGGATLKRIGTTAREDLERFFGIKVFLELTVAVRRNWRTDDRALKEFGFLLTS
;
A
#
# COMPACT_ATOMS: atom_id res chain seq x y z
N VAL A 1 2.40 6.32 7.78
CA VAL A 1 3.34 5.32 8.33
C VAL A 1 2.67 4.51 9.43
N GLY A 2 3.30 3.43 9.93
CA GLY A 2 2.80 2.57 11.00
C GLY A 2 3.14 1.09 10.75
N ARG A 3 2.81 0.22 11.72
CA ARG A 3 3.05 -1.24 11.63
C ARG A 3 2.32 -1.88 10.43
N PRO A 4 2.73 -3.07 9.99
CA PRO A 4 1.94 -3.84 9.02
C PRO A 4 0.51 -4.08 9.55
N ASN A 5 -0.46 -4.14 8.63
CA ASN A 5 -1.88 -4.48 8.88
C ASN A 5 -2.69 -3.51 9.76
N VAL A 6 -2.17 -2.37 10.16
CA VAL A 6 -2.94 -1.33 10.87
C VAL A 6 -3.96 -0.61 9.97
N GLY A 7 -3.96 -0.89 8.66
CA GLY A 7 -4.91 -0.34 7.69
C GLY A 7 -4.46 0.91 6.95
N LYS A 8 -3.14 1.14 6.78
CA LYS A 8 -2.59 2.29 6.04
C LYS A 8 -3.14 2.40 4.62
N SER A 9 -3.03 1.34 3.83
CA SER A 9 -3.50 1.31 2.43
C SER A 9 -5.03 1.42 2.33
N THR A 10 -5.78 0.86 3.29
CA THR A 10 -7.24 1.03 3.37
C THR A 10 -7.60 2.49 3.63
N LEU A 11 -6.87 3.13 4.56
CA LEU A 11 -7.07 4.54 4.87
C LEU A 11 -6.72 5.44 3.68
N LEU A 12 -5.60 5.17 2.99
CA LEU A 12 -5.25 5.87 1.76
C LEU A 12 -6.39 5.82 0.74
N ASN A 13 -6.87 4.61 0.40
CA ASN A 13 -7.96 4.42 -0.56
C ASN A 13 -9.22 5.18 -0.13
N ARG A 14 -9.56 5.15 1.17
CA ARG A 14 -10.72 5.87 1.71
C ARG A 14 -10.59 7.38 1.58
N LEU A 15 -9.43 7.95 1.90
CA LEU A 15 -9.20 9.40 1.86
C LEU A 15 -9.11 9.92 0.42
N VAL A 16 -8.49 9.18 -0.49
CA VAL A 16 -8.45 9.53 -1.92
C VAL A 16 -9.83 9.36 -2.57
N GLY A 17 -10.58 8.35 -2.17
CA GLY A 17 -11.89 8.00 -2.75
C GLY A 17 -11.80 6.99 -3.89
N GLU A 18 -10.58 6.58 -4.24
CA GLU A 18 -10.28 5.63 -5.32
C GLU A 18 -9.34 4.53 -4.81
N LYS A 19 -9.33 3.38 -5.50
CA LYS A 19 -8.44 2.26 -5.14
C LYS A 19 -7.01 2.53 -5.61
N MET A 20 -6.23 3.24 -4.78
CA MET A 20 -4.83 3.60 -5.05
C MET A 20 -3.82 2.55 -4.57
N ALA A 21 -4.16 1.74 -3.60
CA ALA A 21 -3.27 0.72 -3.04
C ALA A 21 -4.00 -0.61 -2.90
N ILE A 22 -3.25 -1.70 -3.08
CA ILE A 22 -3.80 -3.04 -2.81
C ILE A 22 -3.98 -3.26 -1.31
N VAL A 23 -5.05 -3.95 -0.97
CA VAL A 23 -5.41 -4.23 0.43
C VAL A 23 -5.43 -5.73 0.68
N SER A 24 -4.74 -6.16 1.73
CA SER A 24 -4.74 -7.54 2.19
C SER A 24 -4.69 -7.59 3.72
N ARG A 25 -5.27 -8.64 4.30
CA ARG A 25 -5.15 -8.93 5.74
C ARG A 25 -3.76 -9.42 6.14
N ARG A 26 -2.85 -9.64 5.18
CA ARG A 26 -1.50 -10.15 5.41
C ARG A 26 -0.50 -9.00 5.55
N PRO A 27 0.55 -9.17 6.37
CA PRO A 27 1.60 -8.17 6.48
C PRO A 27 2.38 -8.02 5.16
N GLN A 28 3.13 -6.92 5.02
CA GLN A 28 4.00 -6.62 3.87
C GLN A 28 3.26 -6.59 2.51
N THR A 29 1.99 -6.14 2.52
CA THR A 29 1.22 -5.96 1.29
C THR A 29 1.82 -4.85 0.43
N THR A 30 2.08 -3.69 1.02
CA THR A 30 2.78 -2.57 0.37
C THR A 30 4.28 -2.79 0.46
N ARG A 31 4.98 -2.80 -0.67
CA ARG A 31 6.44 -3.01 -0.77
C ARG A 31 7.21 -1.81 -1.29
N THR A 32 6.52 -0.93 -1.98
CA THR A 32 7.06 0.30 -2.58
C THR A 32 6.25 1.49 -2.08
N ARG A 33 6.75 2.69 -2.30
CA ARG A 33 6.00 3.92 -2.08
C ARG A 33 4.83 3.98 -3.08
N ILE A 34 3.63 4.28 -2.57
CA ILE A 34 2.44 4.49 -3.40
C ILE A 34 1.95 5.91 -3.14
N THR A 35 1.76 6.67 -4.21
CA THR A 35 1.23 8.04 -4.15
C THR A 35 -0.23 8.04 -4.57
N GLY A 36 -1.09 8.64 -3.74
CA GLY A 36 -2.48 8.91 -4.06
C GLY A 36 -2.77 10.40 -3.96
N ILE A 37 -3.41 10.98 -4.97
CA ILE A 37 -3.67 12.42 -5.06
C ILE A 37 -5.15 12.67 -4.87
N LYS A 38 -5.50 13.46 -3.86
CA LYS A 38 -6.85 13.93 -3.62
C LYS A 38 -6.97 15.38 -4.04
N HIS A 39 -7.84 15.63 -5.02
CA HIS A 39 -8.21 16.99 -5.41
C HIS A 39 -9.45 17.43 -4.64
N LEU A 40 -9.38 18.61 -4.08
CA LEU A 40 -10.48 19.30 -3.40
C LEU A 40 -10.69 20.66 -4.05
N PRO A 41 -11.84 21.35 -3.85
CA PRO A 41 -12.08 22.66 -4.46
C PRO A 41 -10.97 23.69 -4.19
N HIS A 42 -10.39 23.65 -3.00
CA HIS A 42 -9.41 24.65 -2.55
C HIS A 42 -8.09 24.04 -2.07
N ALA A 43 -7.86 22.74 -2.29
CA ALA A 43 -6.65 22.07 -1.87
C ALA A 43 -6.31 20.85 -2.75
N GLN A 44 -5.03 20.50 -2.78
CA GLN A 44 -4.55 19.24 -3.29
C GLN A 44 -3.76 18.56 -2.17
N VAL A 45 -4.13 17.33 -1.83
CA VAL A 45 -3.44 16.54 -0.82
C VAL A 45 -2.79 15.35 -1.51
N VAL A 46 -1.47 15.25 -1.38
CA VAL A 46 -0.68 14.13 -1.90
C VAL A 46 -0.40 13.17 -0.75
N PHE A 47 -1.08 12.03 -0.75
CA PHE A 47 -0.87 10.98 0.23
C PHE A 47 0.23 10.05 -0.23
N VAL A 48 1.11 9.68 0.69
CA VAL A 48 2.19 8.72 0.44
C VAL A 48 2.00 7.51 1.36
N ASP A 49 1.55 6.37 0.79
CA ASP A 49 1.56 5.09 1.51
C ASP A 49 2.93 4.44 1.42
N THR A 50 3.38 3.87 2.51
CA THR A 50 4.70 3.29 2.65
C THR A 50 4.61 1.85 3.14
N PRO A 51 5.63 1.02 2.87
CA PRO A 51 5.79 -0.23 3.59
C PRO A 51 5.70 -0.01 5.10
N GLY A 52 5.24 -1.03 5.84
CA GLY A 52 5.15 -0.94 7.30
C GLY A 52 6.53 -0.71 7.93
N LEU A 53 6.61 0.18 8.92
CA LEU A 53 7.80 0.37 9.75
C LEU A 53 7.97 -0.85 10.67
N HIS A 54 8.76 -1.82 10.26
CA HIS A 54 9.13 -3.00 11.02
C HIS A 54 10.58 -3.35 10.71
N GLU A 55 11.18 -4.22 11.50
CA GLU A 55 12.51 -4.71 11.18
C GLU A 55 12.47 -5.49 9.86
N GLY A 56 13.19 -5.00 8.87
CA GLY A 56 13.30 -5.64 7.57
C GLY A 56 14.27 -6.82 7.63
N THR A 57 13.83 -7.99 7.19
CA THR A 57 14.71 -9.15 7.05
C THR A 57 15.15 -9.31 5.60
N GLY A 58 16.47 -9.44 5.40
CA GLY A 58 17.06 -9.57 4.08
C GLY A 58 17.00 -8.27 3.24
N ARG A 59 17.57 -8.32 2.03
CA ARG A 59 17.79 -7.15 1.18
C ARG A 59 16.50 -6.41 0.79
N LEU A 60 15.46 -7.12 0.40
CA LEU A 60 14.15 -6.52 0.11
C LEU A 60 13.56 -5.84 1.35
N GLY A 61 13.65 -6.48 2.53
CA GLY A 61 13.17 -5.89 3.78
C GLY A 61 13.89 -4.60 4.15
N GLU A 62 15.23 -4.55 4.00
CA GLU A 62 16.02 -3.33 4.18
C GLU A 62 15.57 -2.20 3.26
N LEU A 63 15.31 -2.51 1.98
CA LEU A 63 14.82 -1.53 1.01
C LEU A 63 13.45 -0.99 1.39
N MET A 64 12.55 -1.85 1.87
CA MET A 64 11.22 -1.44 2.34
C MET A 64 11.33 -0.47 3.52
N VAL A 65 12.20 -0.74 4.50
CA VAL A 65 12.45 0.15 5.65
C VAL A 65 13.02 1.48 5.18
N ARG A 66 14.05 1.47 4.33
CA ARG A 66 14.63 2.71 3.75
C ARG A 66 13.61 3.54 2.97
N THR A 67 12.71 2.88 2.21
CA THR A 67 11.62 3.57 1.49
C THR A 67 10.68 4.27 2.46
N ALA A 68 10.31 3.61 3.56
CA ALA A 68 9.45 4.20 4.58
C ALA A 68 10.14 5.36 5.32
N GLU A 69 11.43 5.26 5.63
CA GLU A 69 12.21 6.31 6.28
C GLU A 69 12.41 7.55 5.38
N ARG A 70 12.72 7.35 4.10
CA ARG A 70 12.83 8.46 3.14
C ARG A 70 11.51 9.22 2.99
N ALA A 71 10.39 8.51 2.98
CA ALA A 71 9.08 9.14 2.90
C ALA A 71 8.75 10.05 4.10
N LEU A 72 9.44 9.94 5.23
CA LEU A 72 9.28 10.83 6.37
C LEU A 72 10.00 12.18 6.20
N GLN A 73 10.94 12.29 5.26
CA GLN A 73 11.78 13.48 5.07
C GLN A 73 11.13 14.53 4.15
N ASP A 74 10.33 14.07 3.17
CA ASP A 74 9.79 14.90 2.09
C ASP A 74 8.26 15.09 2.21
N VAL A 75 7.74 15.31 3.42
CA VAL A 75 6.31 15.49 3.66
C VAL A 75 6.04 16.69 4.55
N ASP A 76 4.86 17.29 4.46
CA ASP A 76 4.41 18.40 5.30
C ASP A 76 3.73 17.93 6.59
N LEU A 77 3.29 16.66 6.63
CA LEU A 77 2.60 16.04 7.77
C LEU A 77 2.85 14.53 7.79
N VAL A 78 3.07 13.97 8.95
CA VAL A 78 3.12 12.51 9.15
C VAL A 78 1.86 12.03 9.86
N CYS A 79 1.15 11.07 9.27
CA CYS A 79 0.08 10.32 9.92
C CYS A 79 0.63 8.98 10.40
N LEU A 80 0.79 8.81 11.72
CA LEU A 80 1.09 7.52 12.33
C LEU A 80 -0.21 6.75 12.54
N VAL A 81 -0.40 5.70 11.75
CA VAL A 81 -1.60 4.83 11.87
C VAL A 81 -1.32 3.73 12.88
N LEU A 82 -2.16 3.67 13.91
CA LEU A 82 -2.15 2.68 14.98
C LEU A 82 -3.47 1.90 14.94
N GLU A 83 -3.46 0.67 15.43
CA GLU A 83 -4.67 -0.13 15.55
C GLU A 83 -5.39 0.17 16.87
N ALA A 84 -6.63 0.62 16.80
CA ALA A 84 -7.41 1.03 17.99
C ALA A 84 -7.77 -0.14 18.93
N THR A 85 -7.66 -1.38 18.47
CA THR A 85 -7.84 -2.59 19.29
C THR A 85 -6.60 -2.98 20.08
N GLU A 86 -5.48 -2.31 19.83
CA GLU A 86 -4.20 -2.60 20.51
C GLU A 86 -4.25 -2.13 21.95
N LYS A 87 -3.67 -2.92 22.85
CA LYS A 87 -3.55 -2.53 24.26
C LYS A 87 -2.50 -1.42 24.41
N PRO A 88 -2.72 -0.42 25.31
CA PRO A 88 -1.76 0.68 25.51
C PRO A 88 -0.32 0.23 25.78
N GLU A 89 -0.15 -0.90 26.49
CA GLU A 89 1.16 -1.45 26.88
C GLU A 89 1.93 -2.03 25.68
N ARG A 90 1.23 -2.29 24.55
CA ARG A 90 1.80 -2.83 23.31
C ARG A 90 2.17 -1.78 22.28
N LEU A 91 2.02 -0.49 22.63
CA LEU A 91 2.47 0.60 21.76
C LEU A 91 3.95 0.44 21.45
N ASP A 92 4.27 0.45 20.17
CA ASP A 92 5.64 0.24 19.68
C ASP A 92 6.49 1.50 19.88
N ARG A 93 7.24 1.52 20.96
CA ARG A 93 8.14 2.64 21.31
C ARG A 93 9.21 2.88 20.23
N ALA A 94 9.64 1.86 19.52
CA ALA A 94 10.64 2.00 18.46
C ALA A 94 10.12 2.86 17.30
N ILE A 95 8.82 2.81 16.99
CA ILE A 95 8.21 3.68 15.99
C ILE A 95 8.23 5.15 16.48
N PHE A 96 7.92 5.40 17.75
CA PHE A 96 7.97 6.76 18.31
C PHE A 96 9.39 7.33 18.30
N GLU A 97 10.41 6.53 18.62
CA GLU A 97 11.81 6.96 18.53
C GLU A 97 12.20 7.39 17.10
N ARG A 98 11.76 6.64 16.09
CA ARG A 98 11.99 7.00 14.67
C ARG A 98 11.29 8.30 14.28
N LEU A 99 10.16 8.62 14.91
CA LEU A 99 9.40 9.86 14.65
C LEU A 99 9.96 11.09 15.40
N LYS A 100 10.80 10.92 16.42
CA LYS A 100 11.42 12.06 17.13
C LYS A 100 12.25 12.96 16.21
N GLY A 101 12.78 12.42 15.11
CA GLY A 101 13.51 13.18 14.09
C GLY A 101 12.63 13.91 13.06
N ALA A 102 11.30 13.73 13.11
CA ALA A 102 10.40 14.40 12.18
C ALA A 102 10.35 15.90 12.47
N ARG A 103 10.62 16.72 11.43
CA ARG A 103 10.57 18.18 11.51
C ARG A 103 9.20 18.77 11.21
N VAL A 104 8.21 17.91 11.00
CA VAL A 104 6.84 18.23 10.62
C VAL A 104 5.85 17.73 11.66
N PRO A 105 4.63 18.25 11.71
CA PRO A 105 3.61 17.77 12.63
C PRO A 105 3.35 16.26 12.45
N VAL A 106 3.09 15.57 13.56
CA VAL A 106 2.74 14.16 13.56
C VAL A 106 1.33 14.01 14.15
N TYR A 107 0.44 13.35 13.39
CA TYR A 107 -0.89 12.96 13.84
C TYR A 107 -0.89 11.47 14.20
N ALA A 108 -1.51 11.10 15.31
CA ALA A 108 -1.85 9.71 15.59
C ALA A 108 -3.24 9.40 15.03
N VAL A 109 -3.33 8.42 14.14
CA VAL A 109 -4.60 7.94 13.57
C VAL A 109 -4.91 6.59 14.15
N LEU A 110 -5.85 6.53 15.09
CA LEU A 110 -6.29 5.30 15.74
C LEU A 110 -7.33 4.62 14.84
N ASN A 111 -6.88 3.72 13.98
CA ASN A 111 -7.75 3.07 12.98
C ASN A 111 -8.44 1.81 13.53
N LYS A 112 -9.48 1.35 12.85
CA LYS A 112 -10.33 0.20 13.18
C LYS A 112 -11.16 0.40 14.43
N ILE A 113 -11.67 1.62 14.67
CA ILE A 113 -12.54 1.89 15.81
C ILE A 113 -13.89 1.16 15.73
N ASP A 114 -14.29 0.71 14.55
CA ASP A 114 -15.44 -0.16 14.32
C ASP A 114 -15.35 -1.48 15.11
N LEU A 115 -14.13 -1.95 15.40
CA LEU A 115 -13.87 -3.17 16.17
C LEU A 115 -13.77 -2.93 17.68
N VAL A 116 -13.87 -1.68 18.14
CA VAL A 116 -13.74 -1.33 19.56
C VAL A 116 -15.11 -1.16 20.21
N ALA A 117 -15.40 -2.00 21.20
CA ALA A 117 -16.59 -1.91 22.03
C ALA A 117 -16.25 -2.20 23.52
N PRO A 118 -16.71 -1.40 24.47
CA PRO A 118 -17.31 -0.08 24.30
C PRO A 118 -16.29 0.97 23.86
N LYS A 119 -16.74 2.05 23.22
CA LYS A 119 -15.87 3.13 22.71
C LYS A 119 -15.03 3.83 23.81
N SER A 120 -15.46 3.75 25.08
CA SER A 120 -14.68 4.27 26.23
C SER A 120 -13.28 3.68 26.36
N LYS A 121 -13.02 2.48 25.81
CA LYS A 121 -11.68 1.87 25.76
C LYS A 121 -10.68 2.71 24.96
N LEU A 122 -11.15 3.53 24.03
CA LEU A 122 -10.28 4.44 23.26
C LEU A 122 -9.61 5.50 24.14
N LEU A 123 -10.24 5.89 25.26
CA LEU A 123 -9.69 6.92 26.16
C LEU A 123 -8.36 6.49 26.77
N ALA A 124 -8.22 5.23 27.17
CA ALA A 124 -6.96 4.69 27.69
C ALA A 124 -5.85 4.71 26.64
N LEU A 125 -6.17 4.31 25.40
CA LEU A 125 -5.21 4.33 24.31
C LEU A 125 -4.81 5.76 23.91
N ILE A 126 -5.77 6.70 23.86
CA ILE A 126 -5.51 8.12 23.61
C ILE A 126 -4.56 8.69 24.68
N SER A 127 -4.83 8.41 25.96
CA SER A 127 -3.99 8.87 27.07
C SER A 127 -2.58 8.30 26.97
N ALA A 128 -2.43 7.02 26.63
CA ALA A 128 -1.14 6.38 26.44
C ALA A 128 -0.37 6.98 25.24
N CYS A 129 -1.05 7.27 24.13
CA CYS A 129 -0.44 7.94 22.99
C CYS A 129 0.07 9.34 23.37
N ARG A 130 -0.73 10.14 24.10
CA ARG A 130 -0.31 11.47 24.58
C ARG A 130 0.90 11.42 25.50
N ALA A 131 0.97 10.40 26.35
CA ALA A 131 2.10 10.21 27.25
C ALA A 131 3.39 9.74 26.50
N ALA A 132 3.23 9.02 25.39
CA ALA A 132 4.34 8.43 24.66
C ALA A 132 5.00 9.37 23.66
N PHE A 133 4.22 10.29 23.04
CA PHE A 133 4.73 11.20 21.99
C PHE A 133 3.88 12.48 21.90
N ALA A 134 4.52 13.60 21.55
CA ALA A 134 3.86 14.90 21.36
C ALA A 134 3.13 14.98 20.01
N PHE A 135 2.03 14.21 19.87
CA PHE A 135 1.18 14.30 18.70
C PHE A 135 0.44 15.64 18.65
N LYS A 136 0.39 16.26 17.46
CA LYS A 136 -0.41 17.47 17.25
C LYS A 136 -1.89 17.17 17.32
N GLU A 137 -2.32 16.02 16.76
CA GLU A 137 -3.69 15.52 16.81
C GLU A 137 -3.71 14.02 17.06
N ILE A 138 -4.78 13.54 17.74
CA ILE A 138 -5.06 12.11 17.88
C ILE A 138 -6.49 11.89 17.40
N VAL A 139 -6.64 11.20 16.26
CA VAL A 139 -7.91 11.06 15.56
C VAL A 139 -8.30 9.59 15.47
N PRO A 140 -9.32 9.16 16.22
CA PRO A 140 -9.92 7.84 16.06
C PRO A 140 -10.73 7.76 14.76
N VAL A 141 -10.47 6.73 13.92
CA VAL A 141 -11.14 6.52 12.64
C VAL A 141 -11.45 5.05 12.36
N SER A 142 -12.39 4.80 11.48
CA SER A 142 -12.49 3.51 10.78
C SER A 142 -12.31 3.73 9.28
N ALA A 143 -11.20 3.27 8.74
CA ALA A 143 -10.96 3.30 7.30
C ALA A 143 -11.93 2.37 6.54
N GLU A 144 -12.43 1.32 7.17
CA GLU A 144 -13.39 0.36 6.60
C GLU A 144 -14.79 0.98 6.47
N SER A 145 -15.35 1.52 7.55
CA SER A 145 -16.69 2.13 7.54
C SER A 145 -16.71 3.58 7.04
N GLY A 146 -15.58 4.29 7.11
CA GLY A 146 -15.47 5.72 6.85
C GLY A 146 -15.68 6.62 8.07
N GLU A 147 -15.98 6.04 9.25
CA GLU A 147 -16.20 6.81 10.48
C GLU A 147 -15.01 7.74 10.76
N ASN A 148 -15.27 9.04 10.93
CA ASN A 148 -14.30 10.12 11.16
C ASN A 148 -13.24 10.34 10.05
N CYS A 149 -13.31 9.69 8.89
CA CYS A 149 -12.32 9.89 7.82
C CYS A 149 -12.42 11.30 7.21
N GLU A 150 -13.62 11.86 7.06
CA GLU A 150 -13.82 13.24 6.59
C GLU A 150 -13.22 14.26 7.57
N ARG A 151 -13.41 14.05 8.88
CA ARG A 151 -12.80 14.89 9.91
C ARG A 151 -11.27 14.82 9.85
N LEU A 152 -10.71 13.62 9.68
CA LEU A 152 -9.27 13.46 9.51
C LEU A 152 -8.77 14.22 8.26
N LEU A 153 -9.49 14.10 7.14
CA LEU A 153 -9.15 14.81 5.90
C LEU A 153 -9.17 16.34 6.10
N ALA A 154 -10.19 16.86 6.78
CA ALA A 154 -10.29 18.29 7.09
C ALA A 154 -9.12 18.77 7.94
N LEU A 155 -8.70 18.00 8.97
CA LEU A 155 -7.55 18.32 9.80
C LEU A 155 -6.23 18.27 9.01
N ILE A 156 -6.09 17.32 8.10
CA ILE A 156 -4.93 17.24 7.19
C ILE A 156 -4.88 18.49 6.30
N VAL A 157 -5.98 18.84 5.64
CA VAL A 157 -6.05 20.03 4.77
C VAL A 157 -5.70 21.31 5.53
N ALA A 158 -6.22 21.48 6.75
CA ALA A 158 -5.92 22.63 7.59
C ALA A 158 -4.44 22.72 8.01
N ALA A 159 -3.71 21.63 7.99
CA ALA A 159 -2.28 21.57 8.32
C ALA A 159 -1.37 21.78 7.09
N MET A 160 -1.92 21.72 5.87
CA MET A 160 -1.11 21.86 4.65
C MET A 160 -0.65 23.29 4.42
N PRO A 161 0.58 23.50 3.92
CA PRO A 161 1.07 24.81 3.54
C PRO A 161 0.32 25.34 2.30
N GLN A 162 0.22 26.66 2.18
CA GLN A 162 -0.30 27.29 0.96
C GLN A 162 0.77 27.28 -0.12
N ARG A 163 0.56 26.46 -1.14
CA ARG A 163 1.46 26.31 -2.30
C ARG A 163 0.63 26.04 -3.56
N PRO A 164 1.17 26.30 -4.77
CA PRO A 164 0.56 25.82 -6.00
C PRO A 164 0.41 24.31 -6.00
N PRO A 165 -0.60 23.75 -6.70
CA PRO A 165 -0.76 22.31 -6.82
C PRO A 165 0.44 21.68 -7.53
N HIS A 166 0.90 20.53 -7.03
CA HIS A 166 2.04 19.80 -7.59
C HIS A 166 1.68 18.96 -8.82
N PHE A 167 0.41 18.55 -8.94
CA PHE A 167 -0.06 17.67 -10.00
C PHE A 167 -1.24 18.27 -10.75
N PRO A 168 -1.41 17.96 -12.06
CA PRO A 168 -2.62 18.29 -12.81
C PRO A 168 -3.88 17.77 -12.13
N ARG A 169 -5.02 18.42 -12.37
CA ARG A 169 -6.30 18.05 -11.72
C ARG A 169 -6.81 16.65 -12.04
N GLU A 170 -6.40 16.11 -13.17
CA GLU A 170 -6.77 14.77 -13.64
C GLU A 170 -5.90 13.66 -13.05
N SER A 171 -4.78 14.03 -12.45
CA SER A 171 -3.83 13.04 -11.91
C SER A 171 -4.33 12.46 -10.58
N LEU A 172 -4.50 11.15 -10.52
CA LEU A 172 -4.82 10.42 -9.29
C LEU A 172 -3.57 9.86 -8.60
N THR A 173 -2.46 9.72 -9.35
CA THR A 173 -1.20 9.14 -8.88
C THR A 173 -0.05 9.56 -9.79
N ASP A 174 1.19 9.39 -9.31
CA ASP A 174 2.43 9.50 -10.10
C ASP A 174 2.92 8.14 -10.60
N GLN A 175 2.21 7.05 -10.28
CA GLN A 175 2.62 5.70 -10.64
C GLN A 175 2.22 5.37 -12.09
N PRO A 176 3.09 4.70 -12.87
CA PRO A 176 2.76 4.28 -14.22
C PRO A 176 1.69 3.17 -14.22
N GLU A 177 0.98 3.03 -15.33
CA GLU A 177 -0.06 1.98 -15.50
C GLU A 177 0.49 0.57 -15.25
N THR A 178 1.72 0.32 -15.66
CA THR A 178 2.41 -0.97 -15.42
C THR A 178 2.51 -1.33 -13.95
N PHE A 179 2.65 -0.32 -13.08
CA PHE A 179 2.65 -0.52 -11.64
C PHE A 179 1.26 -1.01 -11.14
N TRP A 180 0.18 -0.38 -11.62
CA TRP A 180 -1.19 -0.74 -11.25
C TRP A 180 -1.55 -2.15 -11.67
N VAL A 181 -1.18 -2.51 -12.90
CA VAL A 181 -1.37 -3.87 -13.41
C VAL A 181 -0.61 -4.88 -12.53
N ALA A 182 0.66 -4.62 -12.24
CA ALA A 182 1.48 -5.51 -11.43
C ALA A 182 0.91 -5.66 -10.00
N GLU A 183 0.53 -4.56 -9.35
CA GLU A 183 -0.04 -4.58 -8.01
C GLU A 183 -1.41 -5.27 -7.99
N THR A 184 -2.27 -5.05 -8.99
CA THR A 184 -3.56 -5.75 -9.10
C THR A 184 -3.36 -7.26 -9.18
N ILE A 185 -2.44 -7.74 -10.01
CA ILE A 185 -2.11 -9.18 -10.11
C ILE A 185 -1.55 -9.67 -8.76
N ARG A 186 -0.65 -8.91 -8.12
CA ARG A 186 -0.06 -9.26 -6.85
C ARG A 186 -1.10 -9.34 -5.72
N GLU A 187 -2.11 -8.47 -5.72
CA GLU A 187 -3.25 -8.56 -4.78
C GLU A 187 -3.97 -9.90 -4.90
N LYS A 188 -4.23 -10.37 -6.13
CA LYS A 188 -4.90 -11.65 -6.33
C LYS A 188 -4.05 -12.83 -5.86
N ILE A 189 -2.73 -12.76 -6.07
CA ILE A 189 -1.80 -13.75 -5.51
C ILE A 189 -1.91 -13.75 -3.97
N PHE A 190 -1.89 -12.58 -3.32
CA PHE A 190 -2.03 -12.48 -1.87
C PHE A 190 -3.36 -13.04 -1.35
N ARG A 191 -4.46 -12.88 -2.10
CA ARG A 191 -5.78 -13.39 -1.72
C ARG A 191 -5.96 -14.87 -1.96
N LEU A 192 -5.38 -15.40 -3.04
CA LEU A 192 -5.66 -16.75 -3.56
C LEU A 192 -4.60 -17.80 -3.20
N THR A 193 -3.46 -17.38 -2.65
CA THR A 193 -2.39 -18.30 -2.21
C THR A 193 -2.09 -18.13 -0.72
N ASN A 194 -1.39 -19.10 -0.13
CA ASN A 194 -1.14 -19.14 1.32
C ASN A 194 0.36 -19.27 1.61
N GLN A 195 0.69 -19.31 2.90
CA GLN A 195 2.04 -19.47 3.43
C GLN A 195 3.01 -18.43 2.87
N GLU A 196 4.16 -18.85 2.36
CA GLU A 196 5.25 -17.99 1.88
C GLU A 196 5.10 -17.50 0.43
N VAL A 197 4.21 -18.11 -0.38
CA VAL A 197 4.08 -17.80 -1.82
C VAL A 197 3.77 -16.32 -2.08
N PRO A 198 2.84 -15.64 -1.37
CA PRO A 198 2.60 -14.22 -1.55
C PRO A 198 3.85 -13.36 -1.33
N TYR A 199 4.69 -13.77 -0.39
CA TYR A 199 5.90 -13.02 -0.02
C TYR A 199 7.07 -13.27 -0.98
N ALA A 200 7.09 -14.43 -1.62
CA ALA A 200 8.13 -14.86 -2.55
C ALA A 200 7.86 -14.46 -4.00
N CYS A 201 6.73 -13.80 -4.30
CA CYS A 201 6.38 -13.41 -5.66
C CYS A 201 6.73 -11.96 -5.97
N ALA A 202 7.13 -11.72 -7.23
CA ALA A 202 7.17 -10.42 -7.90
C ALA A 202 6.38 -10.49 -9.20
N VAL A 203 5.83 -9.38 -9.65
CA VAL A 203 5.10 -9.29 -10.92
C VAL A 203 5.78 -8.22 -11.77
N ARG A 204 6.04 -8.55 -13.03
CA ARG A 204 6.57 -7.63 -14.03
C ARG A 204 5.64 -7.60 -15.23
N VAL A 205 5.24 -6.41 -15.61
CA VAL A 205 4.49 -6.16 -16.83
C VAL A 205 5.49 -5.96 -17.96
N ALA A 206 5.36 -6.77 -18.99
CA ALA A 206 6.26 -6.73 -20.15
C ALA A 206 5.68 -5.87 -21.26
N GLU A 207 4.35 -5.80 -21.37
CA GLU A 207 3.67 -5.09 -22.43
C GLU A 207 2.28 -4.64 -21.99
N ILE A 208 1.91 -3.41 -22.37
CA ILE A 208 0.55 -2.89 -22.38
C ILE A 208 0.36 -2.26 -23.76
N SER A 209 -0.59 -2.76 -24.55
CA SER A 209 -0.85 -2.25 -25.89
C SER A 209 -2.34 -2.32 -26.24
N GLU A 210 -2.82 -1.33 -26.96
CA GLU A 210 -4.20 -1.32 -27.49
C GLU A 210 -4.29 -2.22 -28.73
N ARG A 211 -5.30 -3.07 -28.78
CA ARG A 211 -5.66 -3.87 -29.95
C ARG A 211 -6.98 -3.37 -30.54
N LYS A 212 -7.00 -3.19 -31.86
CA LYS A 212 -8.18 -2.69 -32.58
C LYS A 212 -9.18 -3.80 -32.95
N ARG A 213 -8.75 -5.06 -33.01
CA ARG A 213 -9.61 -6.20 -33.40
C ARG A 213 -9.22 -7.46 -32.60
N PRO A 214 -10.01 -7.88 -31.57
CA PRO A 214 -11.10 -7.09 -30.99
C PRO A 214 -10.54 -5.86 -30.25
N GLU A 215 -11.35 -4.83 -30.07
CA GLU A 215 -10.98 -3.64 -29.30
C GLU A 215 -10.78 -4.02 -27.84
N CYS A 216 -9.54 -4.02 -27.39
CA CYS A 216 -9.18 -4.36 -26.02
C CYS A 216 -7.77 -3.88 -25.66
N LEU A 217 -7.52 -3.72 -24.39
CA LEU A 217 -6.19 -3.53 -23.84
C LEU A 217 -5.50 -4.90 -23.68
N TYR A 218 -4.45 -5.16 -24.45
CA TYR A 218 -3.63 -6.34 -24.28
C TYR A 218 -2.56 -6.09 -23.23
N ILE A 219 -2.49 -6.98 -22.26
CA ILE A 219 -1.53 -6.91 -21.16
C ILE A 219 -0.79 -8.25 -21.06
N ARG A 220 0.54 -8.21 -21.14
CA ARG A 220 1.40 -9.37 -20.89
C ARG A 220 2.22 -9.16 -19.64
N ALA A 221 2.05 -10.05 -18.66
CA ALA A 221 2.74 -9.99 -17.39
C ALA A 221 3.31 -11.36 -16.97
N SER A 222 4.42 -11.31 -16.24
CA SER A 222 5.08 -12.49 -15.68
C SER A 222 5.11 -12.42 -14.16
N ILE A 223 4.74 -13.52 -13.52
CA ILE A 223 4.86 -13.72 -12.08
C ILE A 223 6.14 -14.49 -11.81
N PHE A 224 7.03 -13.93 -11.04
CA PHE A 224 8.31 -14.54 -10.64
C PHE A 224 8.21 -15.07 -9.22
N VAL A 225 8.75 -16.26 -8.99
CA VAL A 225 8.89 -16.91 -7.68
C VAL A 225 10.31 -17.43 -7.51
N GLU A 226 10.69 -17.82 -6.28
CA GLU A 226 12.06 -18.27 -6.01
C GLU A 226 12.28 -19.78 -6.22
N ARG A 227 11.21 -20.60 -6.17
CA ARG A 227 11.29 -22.07 -6.18
C ARG A 227 10.24 -22.69 -7.12
N ASP A 228 10.57 -23.86 -7.67
CA ASP A 228 9.66 -24.64 -8.52
C ASP A 228 8.40 -25.09 -7.78
N SER A 229 8.50 -25.40 -6.47
CA SER A 229 7.34 -25.72 -5.64
C SER A 229 6.33 -24.56 -5.58
N GLN A 230 6.83 -23.32 -5.44
CA GLN A 230 5.99 -22.11 -5.44
C GLN A 230 5.35 -21.86 -6.81
N LYS A 231 6.08 -22.14 -7.90
CA LYS A 231 5.55 -22.10 -9.27
C LYS A 231 4.40 -23.09 -9.42
N GLY A 232 4.57 -24.33 -8.93
CA GLY A 232 3.52 -25.34 -8.92
C GLY A 232 2.25 -24.91 -8.18
N ILE A 233 2.39 -24.26 -7.02
CA ILE A 233 1.26 -23.71 -6.22
C ILE A 233 0.53 -22.61 -7.00
N LEU A 234 1.27 -21.69 -7.64
CA LEU A 234 0.68 -20.60 -8.42
C LEU A 234 -0.05 -21.08 -9.68
N ILE A 235 0.47 -22.10 -10.35
CA ILE A 235 -0.21 -22.70 -11.49
C ILE A 235 -1.44 -23.47 -11.02
N GLY A 236 -1.29 -24.29 -9.98
CA GLY A 236 -2.32 -25.16 -9.45
C GLY A 236 -2.63 -26.36 -10.36
N LYS A 237 -3.48 -27.28 -9.92
CA LYS A 237 -3.87 -28.46 -10.69
C LYS A 237 -4.54 -28.03 -12.00
N GLY A 238 -3.98 -28.46 -13.13
CA GLY A 238 -4.49 -28.11 -14.46
C GLY A 238 -4.53 -26.59 -14.76
N GLY A 239 -3.71 -25.77 -14.08
CA GLY A 239 -3.68 -24.32 -14.28
C GLY A 239 -4.78 -23.55 -13.55
N ALA A 240 -5.56 -24.20 -12.67
CA ALA A 240 -6.76 -23.62 -12.05
C ALA A 240 -6.46 -22.36 -11.21
N THR A 241 -5.38 -22.37 -10.43
CA THR A 241 -5.02 -21.21 -9.58
C THR A 241 -4.62 -20.01 -10.44
N LEU A 242 -3.76 -20.22 -11.45
CA LEU A 242 -3.33 -19.16 -12.35
C LEU A 242 -4.49 -18.56 -13.15
N LYS A 243 -5.39 -19.43 -13.65
CA LYS A 243 -6.62 -19.01 -14.33
C LYS A 243 -7.48 -18.13 -13.41
N ARG A 244 -7.66 -18.52 -12.14
CA ARG A 244 -8.44 -17.75 -11.17
C ARG A 244 -7.78 -16.40 -10.87
N ILE A 245 -6.46 -16.36 -10.69
CA ILE A 245 -5.69 -15.12 -10.54
C ILE A 245 -5.92 -14.21 -11.75
N GLY A 246 -5.75 -14.74 -12.96
CA GLY A 246 -5.94 -14.00 -14.20
C GLY A 246 -7.35 -13.45 -14.37
N THR A 247 -8.37 -14.27 -14.14
CA THR A 247 -9.78 -13.86 -14.25
C THR A 247 -10.10 -12.71 -13.29
N THR A 248 -9.77 -12.86 -12.00
CA THR A 248 -10.10 -11.84 -10.99
C THR A 248 -9.24 -10.57 -11.15
N ALA A 249 -8.00 -10.69 -11.63
CA ALA A 249 -7.18 -9.53 -11.95
C ALA A 249 -7.74 -8.78 -13.17
N ARG A 250 -8.12 -9.50 -14.23
CA ARG A 250 -8.71 -8.92 -15.43
C ARG A 250 -9.98 -8.12 -15.12
N GLU A 251 -10.88 -8.66 -14.30
CA GLU A 251 -12.12 -7.97 -13.89
C GLU A 251 -11.85 -6.65 -13.16
N ASP A 252 -10.82 -6.59 -12.31
CA ASP A 252 -10.42 -5.36 -11.63
C ASP A 252 -9.77 -4.37 -12.62
N LEU A 253 -8.94 -4.86 -13.56
CA LEU A 253 -8.29 -4.03 -14.57
C LEU A 253 -9.30 -3.46 -15.58
N GLU A 254 -10.31 -4.24 -16.00
CA GLU A 254 -11.40 -3.76 -16.86
C GLU A 254 -12.19 -2.63 -16.20
N ARG A 255 -12.43 -2.74 -14.87
CA ARG A 255 -13.08 -1.65 -14.10
C ARG A 255 -12.21 -0.41 -13.99
N PHE A 256 -10.90 -0.59 -13.87
CA PHE A 256 -9.96 0.52 -13.73
C PHE A 256 -9.77 1.27 -15.07
N PHE A 257 -9.56 0.55 -16.16
CA PHE A 257 -9.31 1.15 -17.48
C PHE A 257 -10.59 1.51 -18.24
N GLY A 258 -11.75 1.01 -17.82
CA GLY A 258 -13.02 1.24 -18.50
C GLY A 258 -13.14 0.56 -19.88
N ILE A 259 -12.22 -0.34 -20.23
CA ILE A 259 -12.14 -1.04 -21.52
C ILE A 259 -11.92 -2.54 -21.28
N LYS A 260 -12.28 -3.39 -22.23
CA LYS A 260 -12.00 -4.83 -22.20
C LYS A 260 -10.51 -5.09 -22.12
N VAL A 261 -10.11 -6.08 -21.29
CA VAL A 261 -8.71 -6.46 -21.08
C VAL A 261 -8.46 -7.91 -21.50
N PHE A 262 -7.46 -8.11 -22.31
CA PHE A 262 -6.87 -9.42 -22.55
C PHE A 262 -5.59 -9.56 -21.74
N LEU A 263 -5.64 -10.36 -20.67
CA LEU A 263 -4.52 -10.53 -19.73
C LEU A 263 -3.82 -11.88 -19.97
N GLU A 264 -2.59 -11.83 -20.45
CA GLU A 264 -1.70 -12.98 -20.58
C GLU A 264 -0.76 -13.06 -19.37
N LEU A 265 -0.83 -14.19 -18.64
CA LEU A 265 -0.01 -14.43 -17.45
C LEU A 265 0.90 -15.63 -17.63
N THR A 266 2.17 -15.43 -17.27
CA THR A 266 3.17 -16.50 -17.19
C THR A 266 3.73 -16.61 -15.78
N VAL A 267 4.27 -17.79 -15.40
CA VAL A 267 4.95 -18.00 -14.12
C VAL A 267 6.36 -18.52 -14.38
N ALA A 268 7.36 -17.81 -13.88
CA ALA A 268 8.77 -18.14 -14.02
C ALA A 268 9.45 -18.27 -12.65
N VAL A 269 10.50 -19.10 -12.59
CA VAL A 269 11.35 -19.18 -11.39
C VAL A 269 12.57 -18.28 -11.60
N ARG A 270 12.79 -17.39 -10.61
CA ARG A 270 14.02 -16.60 -10.48
C ARG A 270 14.56 -16.74 -9.07
N ARG A 271 15.51 -17.63 -8.92
CA ARG A 271 16.08 -17.99 -7.63
C ARG A 271 16.71 -16.77 -6.96
N ASN A 272 16.51 -16.64 -5.65
CA ASN A 272 17.09 -15.60 -4.79
C ASN A 272 16.83 -14.15 -5.24
N TRP A 273 15.78 -13.89 -6.01
CA TRP A 273 15.50 -12.56 -6.55
C TRP A 273 15.36 -11.48 -5.44
N ARG A 274 14.95 -11.86 -4.22
CA ARG A 274 14.80 -10.92 -3.10
C ARG A 274 16.13 -10.41 -2.52
N THR A 275 17.25 -11.05 -2.88
CA THR A 275 18.60 -10.68 -2.45
C THR A 275 19.48 -10.21 -3.61
N ASP A 276 19.01 -10.30 -4.86
CA ASP A 276 19.72 -9.87 -6.06
C ASP A 276 19.32 -8.42 -6.43
N ASP A 277 20.25 -7.48 -6.30
CA ASP A 277 20.01 -6.06 -6.59
C ASP A 277 19.59 -5.82 -8.06
N ARG A 278 20.05 -6.63 -9.03
CA ARG A 278 19.61 -6.53 -10.43
C ARG A 278 18.15 -6.91 -10.58
N ALA A 279 17.72 -7.99 -9.93
CA ALA A 279 16.33 -8.40 -9.93
C ALA A 279 15.45 -7.39 -9.18
N LEU A 280 15.90 -6.88 -8.06
CA LEU A 280 15.19 -5.86 -7.28
C LEU A 280 15.00 -4.57 -8.08
N LYS A 281 16.00 -4.16 -8.87
CA LYS A 281 15.89 -3.02 -9.79
C LYS A 281 14.90 -3.30 -10.92
N GLU A 282 14.99 -4.48 -11.54
CA GLU A 282 14.10 -4.91 -12.63
C GLU A 282 12.63 -4.97 -12.18
N PHE A 283 12.38 -5.34 -10.93
CA PHE A 283 11.03 -5.41 -10.35
C PHE A 283 10.56 -4.08 -9.72
N GLY A 284 11.33 -2.99 -9.86
CA GLY A 284 10.95 -1.66 -9.41
C GLY A 284 11.09 -1.41 -7.90
N PHE A 285 11.86 -2.24 -7.18
CA PHE A 285 12.13 -2.03 -5.75
C PHE A 285 13.32 -1.12 -5.48
N LEU A 286 14.23 -0.96 -6.44
CA LEU A 286 15.32 0.00 -6.40
C LEU A 286 15.02 1.13 -7.37
N LEU A 287 15.01 2.37 -6.87
CA LEU A 287 14.93 3.55 -7.72
C LEU A 287 16.20 3.60 -8.59
N THR A 288 16.03 3.85 -9.88
CA THR A 288 17.12 4.32 -10.72
C THR A 288 17.50 5.71 -10.23
N SER A 289 18.69 5.84 -9.63
CA SER A 289 19.31 7.14 -9.34
C SER A 289 19.41 7.97 -10.61
#